data_6308af8e927cd5ceb54668317a127298
#
_entry.id   6308af8e927cd5ceb54668317a127298
#
_cell.length_a   1.000
_cell.length_b   1.000
_cell.length_c   1.000
_cell.angle_alpha   90.00
_cell.angle_beta   90.00
_cell.angle_gamma   90.00
#
_symmetry.space_group_name_H-M   'P 1'
#
loop_
_entity.id
_entity.type
_entity.pdbx_description
1 polymer ?
#
loop_
_entity_poly.entity_id
_entity_poly.type
_entity_poly.pdbx_seq_one_letter_code
_entity_poly.pdbx_strand_id
1 'polypeptide(L)'
;VIFKNEIPDDARTGWSNKINLHPHFFQFDTSASDGPTIGFSDDMSLRAFTMLKDPQPEKGMPLPGNTVLTADTKAGARSITVADPSKFHVNIELGVGMDDPKFFEVARIKSINGKTITFDAPLKYGHKKDDIASVEFIRERWYVDADLGTVYWHDHVFGTDTWGHG
;
A
#
# COMPACT_ATOMS: atom_id res chain seq x y z
N VAL A 1 -10.20 -5.14 6.61
CA VAL A 1 -10.30 -5.42 5.16
C VAL A 1 -8.96 -5.13 4.53
N ILE A 2 -8.52 -5.99 3.63
CA ILE A 2 -7.36 -5.72 2.77
C ILE A 2 -7.90 -5.60 1.35
N PHE A 3 -7.63 -4.47 0.73
CA PHE A 3 -8.00 -4.17 -0.64
C PHE A 3 -6.74 -4.21 -1.52
N LYS A 4 -6.81 -4.93 -2.62
CA LYS A 4 -5.72 -5.01 -3.59
C LYS A 4 -6.17 -4.37 -4.89
N ASN A 5 -5.39 -3.44 -5.38
CA ASN A 5 -5.65 -2.82 -6.68
C ASN A 5 -5.10 -3.73 -7.79
N GLU A 6 -5.99 -4.25 -8.62
CA GLU A 6 -5.66 -5.08 -9.79
C GLU A 6 -6.11 -4.43 -11.11
N ILE A 7 -6.39 -3.12 -11.08
CA ILE A 7 -6.76 -2.37 -12.29
C ILE A 7 -5.58 -2.36 -13.26
N PRO A 8 -5.79 -2.80 -14.51
CA PRO A 8 -4.75 -2.78 -15.52
C PRO A 8 -4.29 -1.36 -15.82
N ASP A 9 -2.99 -1.16 -15.95
CA ASP A 9 -2.47 0.06 -16.58
C ASP A 9 -2.65 -0.06 -18.10
N ASP A 10 -3.84 0.24 -18.57
CA ASP A 10 -4.20 0.17 -19.98
C ASP A 10 -4.38 1.58 -20.56
N ALA A 11 -3.34 2.04 -21.26
CA ALA A 11 -3.37 3.33 -21.94
C ALA A 11 -4.53 3.51 -22.96
N ARG A 12 -5.19 2.43 -23.35
CA ARG A 12 -6.35 2.48 -24.26
C ARG A 12 -7.59 3.03 -23.59
N THR A 13 -7.72 2.90 -22.29
CA THR A 13 -8.85 3.45 -21.53
C THR A 13 -8.70 4.94 -21.27
N GLY A 14 -7.47 5.45 -21.28
CA GLY A 14 -7.15 6.82 -20.93
C GLY A 14 -7.35 7.13 -19.43
N TRP A 15 -7.57 6.12 -18.60
CA TRP A 15 -7.85 6.25 -17.18
C TRP A 15 -6.65 5.82 -16.34
N SER A 16 -6.52 6.46 -15.17
CA SER A 16 -5.51 6.10 -14.19
C SER A 16 -5.76 4.70 -13.64
N ASN A 17 -4.70 3.99 -13.31
CA ASN A 17 -4.78 2.75 -12.56
C ASN A 17 -4.70 2.97 -11.05
N LYS A 18 -4.77 4.21 -10.59
CA LYS A 18 -4.84 4.54 -9.17
C LYS A 18 -6.26 4.39 -8.66
N ILE A 19 -6.39 3.90 -7.44
CA ILE A 19 -7.67 3.75 -6.76
C ILE A 19 -7.51 4.05 -5.28
N ASN A 20 -8.54 4.60 -4.68
CA ASN A 20 -8.67 4.73 -3.24
C ASN A 20 -10.03 4.20 -2.77
N LEU A 21 -10.33 4.33 -1.50
CA LEU A 21 -11.59 3.91 -0.91
C LEU A 21 -12.21 5.07 -0.14
N HIS A 22 -13.42 5.43 -0.52
CA HIS A 22 -14.24 6.38 0.22
C HIS A 22 -15.52 5.69 0.70
N PRO A 23 -15.62 5.35 1.99
CA PRO A 23 -16.81 4.73 2.55
C PRO A 23 -17.85 5.78 2.94
N HIS A 24 -19.11 5.40 2.88
CA HIS A 24 -20.21 6.20 3.39
C HIS A 24 -20.71 5.65 4.72
N PHE A 25 -21.24 6.54 5.56
CA PHE A 25 -21.86 6.24 6.87
C PHE A 25 -20.91 5.79 7.99
N PHE A 26 -19.62 5.70 7.76
CA PHE A 26 -18.64 5.49 8.81
C PHE A 26 -18.13 6.83 9.36
N GLN A 27 -17.71 6.83 10.61
CA GLN A 27 -16.88 7.90 11.13
C GLN A 27 -15.41 7.62 10.78
N PHE A 28 -14.69 8.64 10.35
CA PHE A 28 -13.29 8.58 9.99
C PHE A 28 -12.63 9.95 10.16
N ASP A 29 -11.31 9.98 10.21
CA ASP A 29 -10.54 11.19 10.13
C ASP A 29 -10.53 11.69 8.67
N THR A 30 -11.18 12.81 8.42
CA THR A 30 -11.33 13.39 7.09
C THR A 30 -10.00 13.79 6.44
N SER A 31 -8.95 13.99 7.24
CA SER A 31 -7.63 14.32 6.72
C SER A 31 -6.78 13.10 6.36
N ALA A 32 -7.13 11.91 6.89
CA ALA A 32 -6.27 10.73 6.79
C ALA A 32 -7.00 9.48 6.29
N SER A 33 -8.33 9.43 6.28
CA SER A 33 -9.10 8.22 6.00
C SER A 33 -10.38 8.48 5.20
N ASP A 34 -10.47 9.63 4.54
CA ASP A 34 -11.61 10.01 3.71
C ASP A 34 -11.59 9.34 2.32
N GLY A 35 -10.43 8.87 1.89
CA GLY A 35 -10.22 8.31 0.57
C GLY A 35 -9.87 9.33 -0.51
N PRO A 36 -10.54 10.51 -0.61
CA PRO A 36 -10.14 11.48 -1.63
C PRO A 36 -8.71 11.91 -1.46
N THR A 37 -8.05 12.12 -2.58
CA THR A 37 -6.70 12.66 -2.62
C THR A 37 -6.73 14.14 -2.25
N ILE A 38 -6.39 14.48 -1.03
CA ILE A 38 -6.32 15.86 -0.56
C ILE A 38 -4.86 16.27 -0.40
N GLY A 39 -4.37 17.13 -1.28
CA GLY A 39 -3.14 17.91 -1.12
C GLY A 39 -1.80 17.16 -1.18
N PHE A 40 -1.63 16.00 -0.59
CA PHE A 40 -0.42 15.16 -0.65
C PHE A 40 -0.69 13.79 -1.27
N SER A 41 -1.53 13.75 -2.05
CA SER A 41 -2.48 12.78 -2.47
C SER A 41 -1.98 11.55 -3.22
N ASP A 42 -0.80 11.52 -3.74
CA ASP A 42 -0.25 10.30 -4.33
C ASP A 42 -0.08 9.19 -3.28
N ASP A 43 0.06 9.57 -2.03
CA ASP A 43 0.19 8.64 -0.91
C ASP A 43 -1.14 8.00 -0.50
N MET A 44 -2.28 8.54 -0.93
CA MET A 44 -3.61 8.03 -0.61
C MET A 44 -4.25 7.21 -1.72
N SER A 45 -3.54 6.96 -2.80
CA SER A 45 -4.02 6.17 -3.93
C SER A 45 -3.05 5.05 -4.24
N LEU A 46 -3.58 3.86 -4.44
CA LEU A 46 -2.79 2.68 -4.80
C LEU A 46 -2.75 2.50 -6.30
N ARG A 47 -1.55 2.25 -6.83
CA ARG A 47 -1.39 1.68 -8.16
C ARG A 47 -1.56 0.16 -8.12
N ALA A 48 -1.90 -0.42 -9.25
CA ALA A 48 -1.99 -1.86 -9.37
C ALA A 48 -0.63 -2.53 -9.14
N PHE A 49 -0.60 -3.60 -8.34
CA PHE A 49 0.62 -4.33 -8.04
C PHE A 49 1.21 -5.09 -9.23
N THR A 50 0.39 -5.44 -10.20
CA THR A 50 0.75 -6.43 -11.21
C THR A 50 0.98 -5.86 -12.60
N MET A 51 0.67 -4.59 -12.85
CA MET A 51 0.56 -4.08 -14.21
C MET A 51 1.11 -2.69 -14.40
N LEU A 52 2.30 -2.42 -13.91
CA LEU A 52 2.97 -1.17 -14.26
C LEU A 52 3.59 -1.29 -15.63
N LYS A 53 3.12 -0.47 -16.54
CA LYS A 53 3.72 -0.35 -17.87
C LYS A 53 4.67 0.82 -18.01
N ASP A 54 4.74 1.73 -17.06
CA ASP A 54 5.61 2.90 -17.18
C ASP A 54 6.38 3.18 -15.88
N PRO A 55 7.68 3.03 -15.88
CA PRO A 55 8.45 2.16 -16.75
C PRO A 55 8.13 0.70 -16.49
N GLN A 56 8.05 -0.11 -17.53
CA GLN A 56 7.90 -1.56 -17.33
C GLN A 56 9.08 -2.06 -16.51
N PRO A 57 8.88 -2.58 -15.32
CA PRO A 57 9.94 -3.35 -14.71
C PRO A 57 10.19 -4.57 -15.60
N GLU A 58 11.43 -4.91 -15.80
CA GLU A 58 11.76 -6.21 -16.39
C GLU A 58 11.02 -7.29 -15.62
N LYS A 59 10.63 -8.36 -16.30
CA LYS A 59 9.90 -9.47 -15.69
C LYS A 59 10.57 -9.92 -14.39
N GLY A 60 9.87 -9.78 -13.28
CA GLY A 60 10.38 -10.10 -11.94
C GLY A 60 11.00 -8.93 -11.17
N MET A 61 11.02 -7.72 -11.73
CA MET A 61 11.41 -6.53 -10.98
C MET A 61 10.24 -5.98 -10.16
N PRO A 62 10.48 -5.51 -8.94
CA PRO A 62 9.44 -4.87 -8.13
C PRO A 62 8.94 -3.60 -8.81
N LEU A 63 7.69 -3.29 -8.59
CA LEU A 63 7.08 -2.02 -8.98
C LEU A 63 7.81 -0.82 -8.33
N PRO A 64 7.79 0.39 -8.94
CA PRO A 64 8.24 1.59 -8.24
C PRO A 64 7.59 1.70 -6.87
N GLY A 65 8.37 1.89 -5.81
CA GLY A 65 7.88 1.91 -4.44
C GLY A 65 7.69 0.53 -3.79
N ASN A 66 7.86 -0.55 -4.55
CA ASN A 66 7.87 -1.93 -4.06
C ASN A 66 9.27 -2.53 -4.12
N THR A 67 9.51 -3.48 -3.24
CA THR A 67 10.69 -4.32 -3.25
C THR A 67 10.33 -5.69 -2.68
N VAL A 68 11.27 -6.62 -2.68
CA VAL A 68 11.10 -7.92 -2.04
C VAL A 68 12.14 -8.12 -0.93
N LEU A 69 11.79 -8.93 0.06
CA LEU A 69 12.72 -9.37 1.07
C LEU A 69 13.77 -10.31 0.46
N THR A 70 15.03 -10.14 0.84
CA THR A 70 16.12 -10.99 0.35
C THR A 70 16.43 -12.16 1.28
N ALA A 71 15.84 -12.19 2.47
CA ALA A 71 15.99 -13.24 3.46
C ALA A 71 14.73 -13.39 4.32
N ASP A 72 14.55 -14.59 4.90
CA ASP A 72 13.53 -14.86 5.90
C ASP A 72 13.72 -13.99 7.14
N THR A 73 12.62 -13.54 7.71
CA THR A 73 12.58 -12.76 8.94
C THR A 73 11.67 -13.42 9.97
N LYS A 74 12.05 -13.46 11.21
CA LYS A 74 11.25 -14.06 12.29
C LYS A 74 10.34 -13.00 12.93
N ALA A 75 9.23 -13.44 13.48
CA ALA A 75 8.43 -12.62 14.39
C ALA A 75 9.30 -12.06 15.53
N GLY A 76 9.10 -10.80 15.90
CA GLY A 76 9.90 -10.09 16.88
C GLY A 76 11.18 -9.44 16.33
N ALA A 77 11.53 -9.67 15.08
CA ALA A 77 12.66 -8.99 14.43
C ALA A 77 12.40 -7.47 14.32
N ARG A 78 13.49 -6.70 14.42
CA ARG A 78 13.40 -5.22 14.25
C ARG A 78 13.97 -4.75 12.91
N SER A 79 14.35 -5.65 12.05
CA SER A 79 14.90 -5.30 10.74
C SER A 79 14.59 -6.37 9.70
N ILE A 80 14.55 -5.91 8.46
CA ILE A 80 14.48 -6.74 7.26
C ILE A 80 15.62 -6.35 6.31
N THR A 81 15.94 -7.25 5.39
CA THR A 81 16.83 -6.94 4.27
C THR A 81 16.05 -7.04 2.97
N VAL A 82 16.12 -6.00 2.15
CA VAL A 82 15.35 -5.89 0.91
C VAL A 82 16.26 -5.81 -0.32
N ALA A 83 15.71 -6.08 -1.47
CA ALA A 83 16.46 -6.03 -2.74
C ALA A 83 16.81 -4.57 -3.12
N ASP A 84 15.85 -3.66 -3.01
CA ASP A 84 16.01 -2.24 -3.33
C ASP A 84 15.29 -1.34 -2.32
N PRO A 85 15.99 -0.58 -1.49
CA PRO A 85 15.42 0.39 -0.57
C PRO A 85 15.37 1.82 -1.13
N SER A 86 15.72 2.06 -2.38
CA SER A 86 15.97 3.40 -2.94
C SER A 86 14.75 4.34 -2.90
N LYS A 87 13.55 3.79 -2.78
CA LYS A 87 12.29 4.55 -2.67
C LYS A 87 11.81 4.76 -1.23
N PHE A 88 12.57 4.28 -0.26
CA PHE A 88 12.18 4.35 1.14
C PHE A 88 12.91 5.47 1.87
N HIS A 89 12.25 6.04 2.84
CA HIS A 89 12.80 7.10 3.68
C HIS A 89 12.58 6.80 5.17
N VAL A 90 13.41 7.36 6.01
CA VAL A 90 13.22 7.30 7.47
C VAL A 90 11.93 8.02 7.85
N ASN A 91 11.26 7.52 8.87
CA ASN A 91 9.98 8.00 9.42
C ASN A 91 8.73 7.75 8.56
N ILE A 92 8.84 7.09 7.40
CA ILE A 92 7.66 6.62 6.69
C ILE A 92 7.23 5.23 7.15
N GLU A 93 6.00 4.87 6.87
CA GLU A 93 5.46 3.53 7.08
C GLU A 93 5.75 2.65 5.87
N LEU A 94 6.19 1.42 6.13
CA LEU A 94 6.44 0.38 5.15
C LEU A 94 5.48 -0.78 5.40
N GLY A 95 4.73 -1.18 4.38
CA GLY A 95 3.99 -2.43 4.39
C GLY A 95 4.93 -3.60 4.14
N VAL A 96 4.83 -4.65 4.94
CA VAL A 96 5.65 -5.87 4.81
C VAL A 96 4.72 -7.08 4.70
N GLY A 97 5.01 -8.00 3.79
CA GLY A 97 4.15 -9.13 3.48
C GLY A 97 2.88 -8.72 2.72
N MET A 98 3.00 -7.78 1.79
CA MET A 98 1.87 -7.17 1.07
C MET A 98 1.07 -8.16 0.24
N ASP A 99 1.64 -9.27 -0.12
CA ASP A 99 1.06 -10.36 -0.91
C ASP A 99 0.30 -11.39 -0.06
N ASP A 100 0.47 -11.37 1.26
CA ASP A 100 -0.24 -12.26 2.17
C ASP A 100 -1.12 -11.48 3.17
N PRO A 101 -2.45 -11.44 2.95
CA PRO A 101 -3.37 -10.71 3.82
C PRO A 101 -3.39 -11.20 5.27
N LYS A 102 -2.91 -12.41 5.54
CA LYS A 102 -2.86 -12.97 6.89
C LYS A 102 -1.67 -12.47 7.69
N PHE A 103 -0.56 -12.19 7.03
CA PHE A 103 0.69 -11.80 7.67
C PHE A 103 1.14 -10.37 7.30
N PHE A 104 0.33 -9.67 6.52
CA PHE A 104 0.58 -8.25 6.24
C PHE A 104 0.66 -7.43 7.52
N GLU A 105 1.68 -6.61 7.61
CA GLU A 105 1.81 -5.61 8.66
C GLU A 105 2.46 -4.32 8.17
N VAL A 106 2.28 -3.27 8.94
CA VAL A 106 2.85 -1.94 8.66
C VAL A 106 3.81 -1.58 9.79
N ALA A 107 5.02 -1.18 9.43
CA ALA A 107 6.06 -0.82 10.36
C ALA A 107 6.74 0.49 9.96
N ARG A 108 6.98 1.38 10.92
CA ARG A 108 7.66 2.66 10.68
C ARG A 108 9.16 2.45 10.57
N ILE A 109 9.76 3.01 9.52
CA ILE A 109 11.20 2.94 9.27
C ILE A 109 11.95 3.87 10.22
N LYS A 110 12.80 3.31 11.06
CA LYS A 110 13.70 4.03 11.95
C LYS A 110 15.02 4.41 11.30
N SER A 111 15.60 3.51 10.53
CA SER A 111 16.85 3.74 9.81
C SER A 111 17.00 2.80 8.62
N ILE A 112 17.78 3.25 7.64
CA ILE A 112 18.15 2.47 6.46
C ILE A 112 19.68 2.45 6.39
N ASN A 113 20.27 1.26 6.33
CA ASN A 113 21.69 1.06 6.15
C ASN A 113 21.95 0.05 5.03
N GLY A 114 22.36 0.56 3.87
CA GLY A 114 22.45 -0.24 2.66
C GLY A 114 21.09 -0.86 2.36
N LYS A 115 21.03 -2.18 2.29
CA LYS A 115 19.79 -2.93 2.04
C LYS A 115 19.02 -3.32 3.31
N THR A 116 19.50 -2.95 4.47
CA THR A 116 18.87 -3.28 5.75
C THR A 116 18.01 -2.12 6.22
N ILE A 117 16.75 -2.42 6.47
CA ILE A 117 15.75 -1.49 7.02
C ILE A 117 15.50 -1.89 8.47
N THR A 118 15.64 -0.94 9.38
CA THR A 118 15.35 -1.13 10.81
C THR A 118 14.08 -0.37 11.17
N PHE A 119 13.23 -0.96 12.00
CA PHE A 119 11.94 -0.42 12.43
C PHE A 119 11.96 0.11 13.87
N ASP A 120 11.07 1.02 14.17
CA ASP A 120 10.86 1.55 15.53
C ASP A 120 10.37 0.49 16.50
N ALA A 121 9.50 -0.42 16.01
CA ALA A 121 8.93 -1.52 16.77
C ALA A 121 9.31 -2.87 16.15
N PRO A 122 9.29 -3.97 16.93
CA PRO A 122 9.48 -5.29 16.37
C PRO A 122 8.32 -5.69 15.47
N LEU A 123 8.63 -6.44 14.42
CA LEU A 123 7.62 -7.05 13.54
C LEU A 123 6.78 -8.05 14.32
N LYS A 124 5.50 -8.06 14.04
CA LYS A 124 4.51 -8.92 14.67
C LYS A 124 4.56 -10.34 14.10
N TYR A 125 4.85 -10.43 12.81
CA TYR A 125 4.88 -11.70 12.08
C TYR A 125 6.27 -12.06 11.59
N GLY A 126 6.45 -13.31 11.19
CA GLY A 126 7.58 -13.74 10.39
C GLY A 126 7.27 -13.58 8.91
N HIS A 127 8.25 -13.17 8.14
CA HIS A 127 8.14 -12.98 6.69
C HIS A 127 9.17 -13.84 5.97
N LYS A 128 8.84 -14.19 4.74
CA LYS A 128 9.68 -15.04 3.90
C LYS A 128 10.52 -14.19 2.94
N LYS A 129 11.61 -14.79 2.50
CA LYS A 129 12.29 -14.29 1.32
C LYS A 129 11.28 -14.21 0.16
N ASP A 130 11.41 -13.16 -0.63
CA ASP A 130 10.56 -12.81 -1.76
C ASP A 130 9.18 -12.25 -1.39
N ASP A 131 8.81 -12.16 -0.08
CA ASP A 131 7.64 -11.39 0.35
C ASP A 131 7.78 -9.92 -0.07
N ILE A 132 6.67 -9.31 -0.48
CA ILE A 132 6.65 -7.92 -0.94
C ILE A 132 6.69 -6.96 0.23
N ALA A 133 7.59 -5.97 0.14
CA ALA A 133 7.59 -4.77 0.98
C ALA A 133 7.34 -3.53 0.11
N SER A 134 6.44 -2.64 0.54
CA SER A 134 5.97 -1.53 -0.27
C SER A 134 5.63 -0.30 0.54
N VAL A 135 5.83 0.87 -0.08
CA VAL A 135 5.24 2.14 0.36
C VAL A 135 3.98 2.48 -0.43
N GLU A 136 3.63 1.69 -1.43
CA GLU A 136 2.43 1.86 -2.22
C GLU A 136 1.24 1.13 -1.59
N PHE A 137 0.74 1.67 -0.50
CA PHE A 137 -0.47 1.21 0.15
C PHE A 137 -1.18 2.39 0.82
N ILE A 138 -2.48 2.22 1.08
CA ILE A 138 -3.28 3.12 1.89
C ILE A 138 -3.65 2.39 3.17
N ARG A 139 -3.60 3.10 4.29
CA ARG A 139 -4.14 2.61 5.55
C ARG A 139 -5.15 3.60 6.07
N GLU A 140 -6.40 3.22 6.01
CA GLU A 140 -7.52 4.01 6.50
C GLU A 140 -8.05 3.43 7.81
N ARG A 141 -8.51 4.29 8.69
CA ARG A 141 -9.16 3.91 9.93
C ARG A 141 -10.60 4.40 9.92
N TRP A 142 -11.50 3.46 9.94
CA TRP A 142 -12.92 3.72 10.01
C TRP A 142 -13.46 3.25 11.36
N TYR A 143 -14.35 4.04 11.92
CA TYR A 143 -15.02 3.70 13.17
C TYR A 143 -16.42 3.20 12.87
N VAL A 144 -16.66 1.93 13.14
CA VAL A 144 -17.99 1.31 13.05
C VAL A 144 -18.65 1.53 14.40
N ASP A 145 -19.23 2.70 14.58
CA ASP A 145 -19.79 3.18 15.85
C ASP A 145 -21.32 3.13 15.91
N ALA A 146 -21.95 2.67 14.84
CA ALA A 146 -23.38 2.49 14.74
C ALA A 146 -23.75 1.18 14.04
N ASP A 147 -24.94 0.67 14.30
CA ASP A 147 -25.49 -0.51 13.62
C ASP A 147 -26.10 -0.09 12.26
N LEU A 148 -25.28 0.05 11.27
CA LEU A 148 -25.63 0.65 9.98
C LEU A 148 -26.15 -0.36 8.94
N GLY A 149 -25.99 -1.66 9.18
CA GLY A 149 -26.29 -2.68 8.19
C GLY A 149 -25.34 -2.62 7.00
N THR A 150 -25.89 -2.58 5.79
CA THR A 150 -25.08 -2.50 4.55
C THR A 150 -24.66 -1.06 4.29
N VAL A 151 -23.38 -0.86 4.06
CA VAL A 151 -22.81 0.42 3.62
C VAL A 151 -22.18 0.26 2.25
N TYR A 152 -22.02 1.35 1.53
CA TYR A 152 -21.32 1.34 0.25
C TYR A 152 -20.03 2.17 0.33
N TRP A 153 -19.14 1.88 -0.58
CA TRP A 153 -17.90 2.60 -0.80
C TRP A 153 -17.68 2.77 -2.30
N HIS A 154 -16.86 3.72 -2.68
CA HIS A 154 -16.48 3.95 -4.07
C HIS A 154 -15.07 4.54 -4.17
N ASP A 155 -14.52 4.52 -5.38
CA ASP A 155 -13.31 5.26 -5.69
C ASP A 155 -13.57 6.75 -5.72
N HIS A 156 -12.64 7.54 -5.21
CA HIS A 156 -12.75 9.00 -5.13
C HIS A 156 -11.47 9.71 -5.61
N VAL A 157 -10.71 9.11 -6.53
CA VAL A 157 -9.49 9.74 -7.06
C VAL A 157 -9.86 11.01 -7.82
N PHE A 158 -10.16 10.96 -9.08
CA PHE A 158 -10.66 12.07 -9.86
C PHE A 158 -12.00 11.70 -10.51
N GLY A 159 -12.85 12.69 -10.77
CA GLY A 159 -14.19 12.42 -11.26
C GLY A 159 -14.26 11.50 -12.48
N THR A 160 -13.37 11.68 -13.45
CA THR A 160 -13.30 10.82 -14.64
C THR A 160 -12.78 9.42 -14.31
N ASP A 161 -11.81 9.31 -13.44
CA ASP A 161 -11.25 8.04 -13.01
C ASP A 161 -12.25 7.27 -12.14
N THR A 162 -12.92 7.96 -11.22
CA THR A 162 -14.00 7.39 -10.41
C THR A 162 -15.09 6.76 -11.27
N TRP A 163 -15.47 7.40 -12.36
CA TRP A 163 -16.47 6.86 -13.26
C TRP A 163 -16.02 5.62 -14.02
N GLY A 164 -14.72 5.47 -14.18
CA GLY A 164 -14.12 4.31 -14.83
C GLY A 164 -13.93 3.12 -13.92
N HIS A 165 -13.78 3.39 -12.63
CA HIS A 165 -13.48 2.34 -11.64
C HIS A 165 -14.75 1.83 -10.92
N GLY A 166 -15.85 2.53 -10.99
CA GLY A 166 -17.12 2.21 -10.33
C GLY A 166 -17.43 3.12 -9.16
#